data_ff448c57e2b0bc925cf34962cabc39ff
#
_entry.id   ff448c57e2b0bc925cf34962cabc39ff
#
_cell.length_a   1.000
_cell.length_b   1.000
_cell.length_c   1.000
_cell.angle_alpha   90.00
_cell.angle_beta   90.00
_cell.angle_gamma   90.00
#
_symmetry.space_group_name_H-M   'P 1'
#
loop_
_entity.id
_entity.type
_entity.pdbx_description
1 polymer ?
#
loop_
_entity_poly.entity_id
_entity_poly.type
_entity_poly.pdbx_seq_one_letter_code
_entity_poly.pdbx_strand_id
1 'polypeptide(L)'
;AAFLASCWATISDHGEVYFDSVTMFVFFLLCGRYVEMLARQKAVRGVEELGKALPAFAERLPGYPAQEGEKVPVSQLLSGDVIRVKPGESMPADGVVIDGCSEANEALLTGESRPVPKTPGCEVTGGSVNVGSPLFVRVTRTGEHTRLAAIRQLMERASAEKPRVVQQADKVAAWFIVALLVLACVTAVGWWWFDPDRAL
;
A
#
# COMPACT_ATOMS: atom_id res chain seq x y z
N ALA A 1 -6.78 -26.09 -24.34
CA ALA A 1 -6.63 -27.30 -25.17
C ALA A 1 -6.95 -28.55 -24.35
N ALA A 2 -6.17 -28.94 -23.31
CA ALA A 2 -6.36 -30.19 -22.55
C ALA A 2 -7.77 -30.35 -21.96
N PHE A 3 -8.38 -29.29 -21.38
CA PHE A 3 -9.74 -29.35 -20.86
C PHE A 3 -10.79 -29.67 -21.94
N LEU A 4 -10.69 -29.00 -23.09
CA LEU A 4 -11.61 -29.24 -24.23
C LEU A 4 -11.42 -30.63 -24.82
N ALA A 5 -10.17 -31.10 -24.90
CA ALA A 5 -9.88 -32.47 -25.35
C ALA A 5 -10.46 -33.52 -24.39
N SER A 6 -10.32 -33.30 -23.06
CA SER A 6 -10.89 -34.21 -22.06
C SER A 6 -12.42 -34.20 -22.08
N CYS A 7 -13.06 -33.04 -22.30
CA CYS A 7 -14.51 -32.96 -22.47
C CYS A 7 -14.96 -33.71 -23.72
N TRP A 8 -14.26 -33.58 -24.84
CA TRP A 8 -14.56 -34.29 -26.08
C TRP A 8 -14.36 -35.81 -25.89
N ALA A 9 -13.26 -36.24 -25.26
CA ALA A 9 -12.98 -37.63 -24.97
C ALA A 9 -14.09 -38.26 -24.10
N THR A 10 -14.61 -37.52 -23.11
CA THR A 10 -15.69 -37.97 -22.23
C THR A 10 -17.02 -38.09 -22.99
N ILE A 11 -17.31 -37.22 -23.98
CA ILE A 11 -18.55 -37.24 -24.75
C ILE A 11 -18.50 -38.32 -25.82
N SER A 12 -17.33 -38.53 -26.45
CA SER A 12 -17.14 -39.50 -27.53
C SER A 12 -16.80 -40.92 -27.04
N ASP A 13 -16.65 -41.12 -25.72
CA ASP A 13 -16.27 -42.38 -25.09
C ASP A 13 -14.96 -42.97 -25.64
N HIS A 14 -14.11 -42.11 -26.20
CA HIS A 14 -12.82 -42.49 -26.79
C HIS A 14 -11.73 -41.43 -26.43
N GLY A 15 -10.61 -41.87 -25.86
CA GLY A 15 -9.46 -41.03 -25.56
C GLY A 15 -9.14 -40.95 -24.08
N GLU A 16 -7.97 -40.37 -23.75
CA GLU A 16 -7.53 -40.17 -22.38
C GLU A 16 -8.07 -38.87 -21.79
N VAL A 17 -8.38 -38.92 -20.51
CA VAL A 17 -8.99 -37.80 -19.77
C VAL A 17 -7.96 -37.20 -18.83
N TYR A 18 -7.71 -35.90 -18.97
CA TYR A 18 -6.65 -35.16 -18.24
C TYR A 18 -7.24 -34.12 -17.27
N PHE A 19 -8.39 -34.39 -16.65
CA PHE A 19 -9.03 -33.46 -15.71
C PHE A 19 -8.20 -33.25 -14.43
N ASP A 20 -7.48 -34.26 -13.98
CA ASP A 20 -6.59 -34.19 -12.84
C ASP A 20 -5.48 -33.18 -13.07
N SER A 21 -4.82 -33.22 -14.23
CA SER A 21 -3.75 -32.27 -14.61
C SER A 21 -4.28 -30.84 -14.71
N VAL A 22 -5.48 -30.64 -15.28
CA VAL A 22 -6.12 -29.33 -15.37
C VAL A 22 -6.48 -28.82 -13.98
N THR A 23 -7.05 -29.67 -13.12
CA THR A 23 -7.43 -29.29 -11.75
C THR A 23 -6.20 -28.93 -10.93
N MET A 24 -5.12 -29.71 -11.03
CA MET A 24 -3.87 -29.43 -10.34
C MET A 24 -3.23 -28.12 -10.82
N PHE A 25 -3.26 -27.85 -12.13
CA PHE A 25 -2.77 -26.59 -12.67
C PHE A 25 -3.56 -25.38 -12.14
N VAL A 26 -4.91 -25.47 -12.16
CA VAL A 26 -5.77 -24.40 -11.63
C VAL A 26 -5.54 -24.22 -10.13
N PHE A 27 -5.38 -25.30 -9.38
CA PHE A 27 -5.07 -25.23 -7.95
C PHE A 27 -3.77 -24.48 -7.68
N PHE A 28 -2.66 -24.81 -8.36
CA PHE A 28 -1.39 -24.12 -8.18
C PHE A 28 -1.46 -22.65 -8.62
N LEU A 29 -2.20 -22.37 -9.69
CA LEU A 29 -2.41 -21.00 -10.15
C LEU A 29 -3.17 -20.17 -9.10
N LEU A 30 -4.23 -20.72 -8.51
CA LEU A 30 -4.99 -20.08 -7.43
C LEU A 30 -4.14 -19.91 -6.17
N CYS A 31 -3.33 -20.91 -5.79
CA CYS A 31 -2.40 -20.80 -4.68
C CYS A 31 -1.40 -19.66 -4.90
N GLY A 32 -0.80 -19.55 -6.09
CA GLY A 32 0.10 -18.46 -6.44
C GLY A 32 -0.57 -17.09 -6.34
N ARG A 33 -1.78 -16.96 -6.86
CA ARG A 33 -2.58 -15.73 -6.75
C ARG A 33 -2.95 -15.38 -5.31
N TYR A 34 -3.25 -16.39 -4.50
CA TYR A 34 -3.55 -16.20 -3.08
C TYR A 34 -2.34 -15.67 -2.30
N VAL A 35 -1.15 -16.28 -2.53
CA VAL A 35 0.10 -15.81 -1.90
C VAL A 35 0.45 -14.38 -2.35
N GLU A 36 0.30 -14.06 -3.64
CA GLU A 36 0.46 -12.70 -4.16
C GLU A 36 -0.48 -11.71 -3.45
N MET A 37 -1.75 -12.08 -3.30
CA MET A 37 -2.75 -11.25 -2.61
C MET A 37 -2.37 -11.01 -1.14
N LEU A 38 -1.92 -12.04 -0.42
CA LEU A 38 -1.48 -11.92 0.98
C LEU A 38 -0.26 -11.00 1.12
N ALA A 39 0.72 -11.12 0.22
CA ALA A 39 1.89 -10.25 0.22
C ALA A 39 1.50 -8.79 -0.03
N ARG A 40 0.61 -8.54 -0.99
CA ARG A 40 0.09 -7.21 -1.31
C ARG A 40 -0.70 -6.60 -0.14
N GLN A 41 -1.55 -7.38 0.53
CA GLN A 41 -2.30 -6.90 1.70
C GLN A 41 -1.38 -6.50 2.85
N LYS A 42 -0.29 -7.22 3.10
CA LYS A 42 0.69 -6.84 4.12
C LYS A 42 1.37 -5.50 3.81
N ALA A 43 1.71 -5.25 2.54
CA ALA A 43 2.32 -3.99 2.13
C ALA A 43 1.37 -2.79 2.31
N VAL A 44 0.08 -2.96 2.00
CA VAL A 44 -0.93 -1.89 2.13
C VAL A 44 -1.21 -1.53 3.59
N ARG A 45 -1.22 -2.49 4.52
CA ARG A 45 -1.49 -2.22 5.95
C ARG A 45 -0.53 -1.22 6.57
N GLY A 46 0.75 -1.24 6.20
CA GLY A 46 1.73 -0.27 6.69
C GLY A 46 1.40 1.18 6.31
N VAL A 47 0.79 1.39 5.14
CA VAL A 47 0.36 2.72 4.67
C VAL A 47 -0.91 3.19 5.39
N GLU A 48 -1.85 2.27 5.69
CA GLU A 48 -3.08 2.61 6.42
C GLU A 48 -2.80 3.06 7.86
N GLU A 49 -1.81 2.48 8.53
CA GLU A 49 -1.43 2.89 9.89
C GLU A 49 -0.92 4.34 9.92
N LEU A 50 -0.15 4.77 8.93
CA LEU A 50 0.28 6.16 8.79
C LEU A 50 -0.92 7.11 8.57
N GLY A 51 -1.94 6.68 7.84
CA GLY A 51 -3.15 7.48 7.64
C GLY A 51 -3.97 7.70 8.92
N LYS A 52 -3.91 6.77 9.88
CA LYS A 52 -4.60 6.86 11.18
C LYS A 52 -3.85 7.71 12.22
N ALA A 53 -2.62 8.11 11.94
CA ALA A 53 -1.81 8.88 12.86
C ALA A 53 -2.31 10.30 13.08
N LEU A 54 -2.99 10.89 12.10
CA LEU A 54 -3.58 12.21 12.23
C LEU A 54 -4.95 12.12 12.92
N PRO A 55 -5.23 13.02 13.91
CA PRO A 55 -6.53 13.10 14.53
C PRO A 55 -7.56 13.67 13.55
N ALA A 56 -8.83 13.34 13.74
CA ALA A 56 -9.91 13.88 12.90
C ALA A 56 -10.21 15.37 13.20
N PHE A 57 -9.95 15.80 14.43
CA PHE A 57 -10.23 17.15 14.92
C PHE A 57 -9.02 17.74 15.60
N ALA A 58 -8.92 19.07 15.57
CA ALA A 58 -7.94 19.87 16.29
C ALA A 58 -8.64 20.93 17.12
N GLU A 59 -7.97 21.39 18.18
CA GLU A 59 -8.43 22.52 18.99
C GLU A 59 -7.72 23.79 18.50
N ARG A 60 -8.42 24.61 17.73
CA ARG A 60 -7.94 25.88 17.19
C ARG A 60 -8.18 27.01 18.17
N LEU A 61 -7.25 27.94 18.28
CA LEU A 61 -7.29 29.13 19.12
C LEU A 61 -7.29 30.41 18.27
N PRO A 62 -8.47 30.86 17.78
CA PRO A 62 -8.52 32.00 16.85
C PRO A 62 -7.99 33.30 17.45
N GLY A 63 -8.11 33.46 18.76
CA GLY A 63 -7.74 34.67 19.50
C GLY A 63 -6.52 34.49 20.42
N TYR A 64 -5.56 33.60 20.08
CA TYR A 64 -4.38 33.43 20.91
C TYR A 64 -3.73 34.77 21.29
N PRO A 65 -3.40 35.04 22.58
CA PRO A 65 -3.30 34.11 23.71
C PRO A 65 -4.59 33.80 24.49
N ALA A 66 -5.77 34.24 24.03
CA ALA A 66 -7.03 33.81 24.66
C ALA A 66 -7.17 32.30 24.64
N GLN A 67 -7.65 31.73 25.76
CA GLN A 67 -7.63 30.26 25.97
C GLN A 67 -8.90 29.54 25.46
N GLU A 68 -9.89 30.28 24.93
CA GLU A 68 -11.07 29.66 24.34
C GLU A 68 -10.74 29.04 22.99
N GLY A 69 -10.71 27.70 22.98
CA GLY A 69 -10.47 26.90 21.78
C GLY A 69 -11.76 26.40 21.17
N GLU A 70 -11.80 26.38 19.86
CA GLU A 70 -12.86 25.72 19.09
C GLU A 70 -12.37 24.41 18.50
N LYS A 71 -13.23 23.38 18.56
CA LYS A 71 -12.92 22.08 17.96
C LYS A 71 -13.27 22.12 16.47
N VAL A 72 -12.26 22.07 15.61
CA VAL A 72 -12.41 22.10 14.14
C VAL A 72 -11.90 20.82 13.50
N PRO A 73 -12.48 20.37 12.37
CA PRO A 73 -11.89 19.30 11.58
C PRO A 73 -10.49 19.68 11.12
N VAL A 74 -9.55 18.73 11.12
CA VAL A 74 -8.15 18.99 10.69
C VAL A 74 -8.08 19.47 9.23
N SER A 75 -9.04 19.07 8.41
CA SER A 75 -9.15 19.53 7.01
C SER A 75 -9.44 21.04 6.86
N GLN A 76 -9.91 21.70 7.92
CA GLN A 76 -10.21 23.13 7.93
C GLN A 76 -9.07 23.99 8.52
N LEU A 77 -7.99 23.35 9.00
CA LEU A 77 -6.82 24.07 9.49
C LEU A 77 -6.10 24.78 8.34
N LEU A 78 -5.70 26.01 8.59
CA LEU A 78 -4.94 26.82 7.66
C LEU A 78 -3.53 27.09 8.21
N SER A 79 -2.59 27.36 7.30
CA SER A 79 -1.26 27.83 7.70
C SER A 79 -1.39 29.18 8.42
N GLY A 80 -0.76 29.29 9.58
CA GLY A 80 -0.85 30.44 10.48
C GLY A 80 -1.79 30.25 11.66
N ASP A 81 -2.72 29.29 11.62
CA ASP A 81 -3.59 28.96 12.74
C ASP A 81 -2.76 28.57 13.96
N VAL A 82 -3.25 28.92 15.15
CA VAL A 82 -2.69 28.44 16.41
C VAL A 82 -3.58 27.33 16.95
N ILE A 83 -2.96 26.21 17.30
CA ILE A 83 -3.66 25.04 17.84
C ILE A 83 -3.10 24.67 19.21
N ARG A 84 -3.96 24.12 20.06
CA ARG A 84 -3.55 23.50 21.33
C ARG A 84 -3.54 22.00 21.20
N VAL A 85 -2.43 21.36 21.57
CA VAL A 85 -2.26 19.91 21.58
C VAL A 85 -2.01 19.44 23.01
N LYS A 86 -2.94 18.67 23.55
CA LYS A 86 -2.89 18.14 24.91
C LYS A 86 -1.99 16.92 25.00
N PRO A 87 -1.50 16.56 26.20
CA PRO A 87 -0.81 15.31 26.43
C PRO A 87 -1.63 14.10 25.95
N GLY A 88 -0.98 13.17 25.22
CA GLY A 88 -1.62 12.01 24.61
C GLY A 88 -2.27 12.27 23.26
N GLU A 89 -2.38 13.52 22.81
CA GLU A 89 -2.93 13.84 21.49
C GLU A 89 -1.86 13.83 20.40
N SER A 90 -2.24 13.42 19.20
CA SER A 90 -1.39 13.54 18.02
C SER A 90 -1.39 14.96 17.46
N MET A 91 -0.25 15.41 16.95
CA MET A 91 -0.14 16.67 16.21
C MET A 91 -0.95 16.60 14.92
N PRO A 92 -1.94 17.50 14.73
CA PRO A 92 -2.83 17.45 13.57
C PRO A 92 -2.20 17.97 12.27
N ALA A 93 -1.09 18.72 12.37
CA ALA A 93 -0.41 19.35 11.25
C ALA A 93 1.06 19.60 11.60
N ASP A 94 1.87 19.95 10.58
CA ASP A 94 3.23 20.43 10.82
C ASP A 94 3.19 21.88 11.33
N GLY A 95 4.07 22.21 12.27
CA GLY A 95 4.08 23.54 12.85
C GLY A 95 5.33 23.84 13.64
N VAL A 96 5.28 25.00 14.32
CA VAL A 96 6.33 25.47 15.23
C VAL A 96 5.70 25.73 16.60
N VAL A 97 6.31 25.21 17.65
CA VAL A 97 5.88 25.48 19.03
C VAL A 97 6.08 26.98 19.32
N ILE A 98 5.00 27.65 19.73
CA ILE A 98 5.04 29.07 20.11
C ILE A 98 5.02 29.25 21.65
N ASP A 99 4.45 28.27 22.37
CA ASP A 99 4.38 28.29 23.82
C ASP A 99 4.24 26.87 24.39
N GLY A 100 4.65 26.68 25.63
CA GLY A 100 4.68 25.38 26.30
C GLY A 100 6.03 24.66 26.15
N CYS A 101 6.25 23.72 27.07
CA CYS A 101 7.42 22.83 27.05
C CYS A 101 6.95 21.41 27.29
N SER A 102 7.27 20.51 26.38
CA SER A 102 6.85 19.10 26.43
C SER A 102 7.87 18.22 25.73
N GLU A 103 7.50 16.95 25.54
CA GLU A 103 8.19 15.97 24.73
C GLU A 103 7.23 15.42 23.67
N ALA A 104 7.72 15.15 22.47
CA ALA A 104 6.94 14.52 21.40
C ALA A 104 7.52 13.15 21.07
N ASN A 105 6.67 12.14 20.99
CA ASN A 105 7.02 10.83 20.49
C ASN A 105 6.88 10.86 18.96
N GLU A 106 8.01 10.73 18.26
CA GLU A 106 8.11 10.73 16.80
C GLU A 106 8.35 9.31 16.23
N ALA A 107 8.15 8.26 17.01
CA ALA A 107 8.45 6.88 16.64
C ALA A 107 7.80 6.44 15.32
N LEU A 108 6.61 6.93 15.03
CA LEU A 108 5.89 6.62 13.79
C LEU A 108 6.62 7.15 12.55
N LEU A 109 7.38 8.23 12.69
CA LEU A 109 8.05 8.91 11.58
C LEU A 109 9.51 8.51 11.45
N THR A 110 10.21 8.37 12.61
CA THR A 110 11.65 8.13 12.69
C THR A 110 12.01 6.68 13.02
N GLY A 111 11.07 5.92 13.59
CA GLY A 111 11.30 4.60 14.16
C GLY A 111 11.94 4.64 15.56
N GLU A 112 12.29 5.81 16.08
CA GLU A 112 12.90 5.97 17.40
C GLU A 112 11.83 6.21 18.47
N SER A 113 11.73 5.32 19.45
CA SER A 113 10.73 5.41 20.53
C SER A 113 11.08 6.43 21.63
N ARG A 114 12.27 7.05 21.57
CA ARG A 114 12.68 8.03 22.58
C ARG A 114 12.00 9.38 22.32
N PRO A 115 11.23 9.91 23.29
CA PRO A 115 10.61 11.22 23.12
C PRO A 115 11.64 12.34 22.92
N VAL A 116 11.31 13.28 22.05
CA VAL A 116 12.16 14.43 21.70
C VAL A 116 11.63 15.67 22.39
N PRO A 117 12.47 16.43 23.14
CA PRO A 117 12.06 17.66 23.80
C PRO A 117 11.55 18.69 22.78
N LYS A 118 10.45 19.37 23.12
CA LYS A 118 9.83 20.43 22.32
C LYS A 118 9.64 21.66 23.19
N THR A 119 10.32 22.72 22.80
CA THR A 119 10.28 24.03 23.44
C THR A 119 9.88 25.09 22.41
N PRO A 120 9.51 26.31 22.81
CA PRO A 120 9.22 27.39 21.88
C PRO A 120 10.31 27.56 20.82
N GLY A 121 9.93 27.63 19.54
CA GLY A 121 10.81 27.65 18.38
C GLY A 121 11.12 26.29 17.77
N CYS A 122 10.82 25.18 18.45
CA CYS A 122 11.02 23.85 17.89
C CYS A 122 9.94 23.51 16.85
N GLU A 123 10.36 22.85 15.77
CA GLU A 123 9.42 22.25 14.80
C GLU A 123 8.75 21.01 15.38
N VAL A 124 7.46 20.84 15.04
CA VAL A 124 6.68 19.62 15.28
C VAL A 124 6.13 19.09 13.97
N THR A 125 6.03 17.79 13.88
CA THR A 125 5.55 17.11 12.68
C THR A 125 4.18 16.48 12.93
N GLY A 126 3.26 16.62 11.98
CA GLY A 126 1.94 15.99 12.03
C GLY A 126 2.07 14.47 12.21
N GLY A 127 1.25 13.91 13.12
CA GLY A 127 1.30 12.49 13.47
C GLY A 127 2.23 12.14 14.65
N SER A 128 3.12 13.04 15.11
CA SER A 128 3.83 12.84 16.38
C SER A 128 2.89 13.03 17.57
N VAL A 129 3.13 12.31 18.67
CA VAL A 129 2.26 12.33 19.86
C VAL A 129 2.89 13.18 20.94
N ASN A 130 2.13 14.16 21.44
CA ASN A 130 2.54 14.96 22.60
C ASN A 130 2.49 14.12 23.89
N VAL A 131 3.56 14.11 24.69
CA VAL A 131 3.67 13.21 25.85
C VAL A 131 3.44 13.94 27.18
N GLY A 132 4.06 15.10 27.36
CA GLY A 132 4.18 15.74 28.69
C GLY A 132 3.09 16.77 28.98
N SER A 133 3.28 17.98 28.53
CA SER A 133 2.43 19.15 28.85
C SER A 133 1.73 19.67 27.59
N PRO A 134 0.66 20.48 27.72
CA PRO A 134 0.02 21.11 26.57
C PRO A 134 1.02 21.96 25.77
N LEU A 135 0.98 21.85 24.46
CA LEU A 135 1.76 22.65 23.53
C LEU A 135 0.84 23.56 22.71
N PHE A 136 1.29 24.79 22.48
CA PHE A 136 0.65 25.72 21.57
C PHE A 136 1.52 25.79 20.31
N VAL A 137 0.93 25.43 19.18
CA VAL A 137 1.64 25.25 17.93
C VAL A 137 1.05 26.14 16.87
N ARG A 138 1.90 26.90 16.20
CA ARG A 138 1.52 27.63 14.99
C ARG A 138 1.68 26.70 13.79
N VAL A 139 0.59 26.44 13.10
CA VAL A 139 0.55 25.57 11.94
C VAL A 139 1.33 26.21 10.78
N THR A 140 2.22 25.44 10.17
CA THR A 140 2.99 25.86 8.99
C THR A 140 2.56 25.14 7.72
N ARG A 141 2.19 23.84 7.82
CA ARG A 141 1.75 23.03 6.68
C ARG A 141 0.57 22.15 7.10
N THR A 142 -0.40 22.01 6.22
CA THR A 142 -1.63 21.23 6.45
C THR A 142 -1.89 20.26 5.31
N GLY A 143 -2.68 19.23 5.55
CA GLY A 143 -3.18 18.29 4.55
C GLY A 143 -2.06 17.60 3.76
N GLU A 144 -2.14 17.67 2.44
CA GLU A 144 -1.20 17.03 1.51
C GLU A 144 0.23 17.62 1.54
N HIS A 145 0.41 18.79 2.15
CA HIS A 145 1.71 19.46 2.24
C HIS A 145 2.48 19.10 3.52
N THR A 146 1.93 18.26 4.39
CA THR A 146 2.61 17.79 5.59
C THR A 146 3.72 16.79 5.26
N ARG A 147 4.73 16.69 6.15
CA ARG A 147 5.80 15.69 6.03
C ARG A 147 5.24 14.27 5.99
N LEU A 148 4.22 13.99 6.80
CA LEU A 148 3.56 12.68 6.84
C LEU A 148 2.88 12.34 5.51
N ALA A 149 2.19 13.30 4.88
CA ALA A 149 1.56 13.12 3.58
C ALA A 149 2.60 12.84 2.48
N ALA A 150 3.75 13.52 2.50
CA ALA A 150 4.84 13.26 1.57
C ALA A 150 5.42 11.85 1.72
N ILE A 151 5.63 11.37 2.96
CA ILE A 151 6.08 10.00 3.23
C ILE A 151 5.06 8.99 2.72
N ARG A 152 3.76 9.18 3.03
CA ARG A 152 2.68 8.33 2.55
C ARG A 152 2.67 8.24 1.02
N GLN A 153 2.77 9.36 0.33
CA GLN A 153 2.79 9.42 -1.13
C GLN A 153 4.00 8.67 -1.74
N LEU A 154 5.18 8.78 -1.12
CA LEU A 154 6.36 8.02 -1.55
C LEU A 154 6.16 6.53 -1.36
N MET A 155 5.57 6.09 -0.23
CA MET A 155 5.28 4.69 0.04
C MET A 155 4.22 4.13 -0.93
N GLU A 156 3.17 4.90 -1.21
CA GLU A 156 2.13 4.53 -2.18
C GLU A 156 2.73 4.34 -3.59
N ARG A 157 3.58 5.28 -4.04
CA ARG A 157 4.28 5.16 -5.32
C ARG A 157 5.20 3.94 -5.36
N ALA A 158 6.01 3.73 -4.33
CA ALA A 158 6.91 2.58 -4.23
C ALA A 158 6.14 1.25 -4.24
N SER A 159 4.96 1.22 -3.62
CA SER A 159 4.09 0.02 -3.58
C SER A 159 3.32 -0.21 -4.89
N ALA A 160 3.05 0.84 -5.67
CA ALA A 160 2.34 0.76 -6.94
C ALA A 160 3.25 0.31 -8.10
N GLU A 161 4.55 0.60 -8.03
CA GLU A 161 5.51 0.22 -9.06
C GLU A 161 5.81 -1.27 -8.98
N LYS A 162 5.46 -2.03 -10.04
CA LYS A 162 5.91 -3.42 -10.17
C LYS A 162 7.44 -3.46 -10.26
N PRO A 163 8.13 -4.27 -9.44
CA PRO A 163 9.58 -4.43 -9.55
C PRO A 163 10.00 -4.77 -10.99
N ARG A 164 11.06 -4.18 -11.48
CA ARG A 164 11.57 -4.41 -12.85
C ARG A 164 11.79 -5.89 -13.15
N VAL A 165 12.19 -6.66 -12.15
CA VAL A 165 12.39 -8.11 -12.25
C VAL A 165 11.08 -8.83 -12.59
N VAL A 166 9.95 -8.44 -12.00
CA VAL A 166 8.63 -9.02 -12.29
C VAL A 166 8.19 -8.67 -13.70
N GLN A 167 8.41 -7.42 -14.15
CA GLN A 167 8.10 -7.02 -15.53
C GLN A 167 8.92 -7.79 -16.57
N GLN A 168 10.19 -8.09 -16.26
CA GLN A 168 11.05 -8.91 -17.12
C GLN A 168 10.59 -10.36 -17.13
N ALA A 169 10.24 -10.92 -15.97
CA ALA A 169 9.71 -12.28 -15.87
C ALA A 169 8.40 -12.44 -16.67
N ASP A 170 7.48 -11.45 -16.59
CA ASP A 170 6.25 -11.44 -17.39
C ASP A 170 6.54 -11.45 -18.90
N LYS A 171 7.54 -10.70 -19.38
CA LYS A 171 7.94 -10.68 -20.79
C LYS A 171 8.53 -12.01 -21.23
N VAL A 172 9.42 -12.59 -20.42
CA VAL A 172 10.03 -13.90 -20.72
C VAL A 172 8.95 -14.98 -20.73
N ALA A 173 8.03 -14.99 -19.78
CA ALA A 173 6.90 -15.92 -19.75
C ALA A 173 6.02 -15.80 -20.98
N ALA A 174 5.71 -14.59 -21.45
CA ALA A 174 4.93 -14.37 -22.66
C ALA A 174 5.61 -14.95 -23.90
N TRP A 175 6.93 -14.70 -24.08
CA TRP A 175 7.71 -15.27 -25.17
C TRP A 175 7.79 -16.81 -25.11
N PHE A 176 7.94 -17.36 -23.90
CA PHE A 176 7.97 -18.81 -23.68
C PHE A 176 6.64 -19.47 -24.09
N ILE A 177 5.51 -18.86 -23.71
CA ILE A 177 4.17 -19.36 -24.11
C ILE A 177 4.01 -19.33 -25.62
N VAL A 178 4.43 -18.24 -26.28
CA VAL A 178 4.36 -18.15 -27.75
C VAL A 178 5.24 -19.24 -28.41
N ALA A 179 6.45 -19.45 -27.91
CA ALA A 179 7.35 -20.49 -28.41
C ALA A 179 6.75 -21.90 -28.27
N LEU A 180 6.11 -22.19 -27.11
CA LEU A 180 5.42 -23.46 -26.89
C LEU A 180 4.24 -23.66 -27.83
N LEU A 181 3.45 -22.62 -28.08
CA LEU A 181 2.33 -22.69 -29.02
C LEU A 181 2.81 -22.95 -30.44
N VAL A 182 3.87 -22.27 -30.87
CA VAL A 182 4.46 -22.49 -32.18
C VAL A 182 4.98 -23.93 -32.30
N LEU A 183 5.71 -24.43 -31.28
CA LEU A 183 6.20 -25.80 -31.27
C LEU A 183 5.05 -26.81 -31.32
N ALA A 184 3.98 -26.59 -30.57
CA ALA A 184 2.79 -27.46 -30.60
C ALA A 184 2.12 -27.46 -31.97
N CYS A 185 2.02 -26.29 -32.63
CA CYS A 185 1.48 -26.21 -33.97
C CYS A 185 2.38 -26.94 -35.01
N VAL A 186 3.69 -26.77 -34.91
CA VAL A 186 4.65 -27.44 -35.81
C VAL A 186 4.59 -28.97 -35.64
N THR A 187 4.54 -29.45 -34.40
CA THR A 187 4.38 -30.89 -34.14
C THR A 187 3.04 -31.42 -34.65
N ALA A 188 1.95 -30.71 -34.42
CA ALA A 188 0.62 -31.12 -34.92
C ALA A 188 0.58 -31.19 -36.46
N VAL A 189 1.13 -30.17 -37.15
CA VAL A 189 1.23 -30.15 -38.62
C VAL A 189 2.15 -31.25 -39.13
N GLY A 190 3.30 -31.50 -38.41
CA GLY A 190 4.24 -32.58 -38.80
C GLY A 190 3.55 -33.95 -38.70
N TRP A 191 2.87 -34.26 -37.62
CA TRP A 191 2.17 -35.52 -37.49
C TRP A 191 1.01 -35.65 -38.48
N TRP A 192 0.26 -34.58 -38.77
CA TRP A 192 -0.79 -34.58 -39.79
C TRP A 192 -0.24 -35.02 -41.18
N TRP A 193 1.02 -34.69 -41.46
CA TRP A 193 1.62 -35.04 -42.78
C TRP A 193 2.23 -36.43 -42.78
N PHE A 194 2.75 -36.96 -41.66
CA PHE A 194 3.39 -38.26 -41.60
C PHE A 194 2.50 -39.40 -41.17
N ASP A 195 1.54 -39.18 -40.30
CA ASP A 195 0.61 -40.21 -39.81
C ASP A 195 -0.66 -39.53 -39.26
N PRO A 196 -1.73 -39.35 -40.12
CA PRO A 196 -2.95 -38.67 -39.76
C PRO A 196 -3.72 -39.30 -38.60
N ASP A 197 -3.59 -40.61 -38.41
CA ASP A 197 -4.30 -41.37 -37.36
C ASP A 197 -3.73 -41.13 -35.95
N ARG A 198 -2.54 -40.51 -35.86
CA ARG A 198 -1.88 -40.15 -34.59
C ARG A 198 -1.84 -38.62 -34.33
N ALA A 199 -2.42 -37.83 -35.21
CA ALA A 199 -2.40 -36.36 -35.11
C ALA A 199 -3.54 -35.79 -34.24
N LEU A 200 -4.49 -36.61 -33.90
CA LEU A 200 -5.64 -36.35 -33.03
C LEU A 200 -5.50 -37.15 -31.74
#